data_5c8e9875fc697564aaa5ebfa73dfbab4
#
_entry.id   5c8e9875fc697564aaa5ebfa73dfbab4
#
_cell.length_a   1.000
_cell.length_b   1.000
_cell.length_c   1.000
_cell.angle_alpha   90.00
_cell.angle_beta   90.00
_cell.angle_gamma   90.00
#
_symmetry.space_group_name_H-M   'P 1'
#
loop_
_entity.id
_entity.type
_entity.pdbx_description
1 polymer ?
#
loop_
_entity_poly.entity_id
_entity_poly.type
_entity_poly.pdbx_seq_one_letter_code
_entity_poly.pdbx_strand_id
1 'polypeptide(L)' 'MHVHVVSGDGEAKFWLEPDIVLANNYHYSRRQLSEIESLVEVHQYELISAWQKHFSC' A
#
# COMPACT_ATOMS: atom_id res chain seq x y z
N MET A 1 -5.36 3.32 8.52
CA MET A 1 -4.44 2.21 8.24
C MET A 1 -3.67 2.45 6.95
N HIS A 2 -2.41 2.13 6.93
CA HIS A 2 -1.58 2.34 5.74
C HIS A 2 -0.63 1.16 5.52
N VAL A 3 -0.14 1.03 4.30
CA VAL A 3 0.86 0.05 3.92
C VAL A 3 2.08 0.77 3.37
N HIS A 4 3.26 0.26 3.69
CA HIS A 4 4.53 0.83 3.26
C HIS A 4 5.22 -0.16 2.32
N VAL A 5 5.46 0.26 1.09
CA VAL A 5 6.10 -0.57 0.07
C VAL A 5 7.54 -0.10 -0.11
N VAL A 6 8.49 -1.01 0.08
CA VAL A 6 9.92 -0.69 -0.02
C VAL A 6 10.59 -1.68 -0.95
N SER A 7 11.42 -1.17 -1.84
CA SER A 7 12.22 -2.00 -2.74
C SER A 7 13.51 -1.28 -3.09
N GLY A 8 14.36 -1.92 -3.87
CA GLY A 8 15.60 -1.30 -4.34
C GLY A 8 15.37 -0.08 -5.21
N ASP A 9 14.20 0.03 -5.84
CA ASP A 9 13.86 1.15 -6.73
C ASP A 9 13.32 2.38 -6.00
N GLY A 10 12.79 2.19 -4.78
CA GLY A 10 12.24 3.31 -4.04
C GLY A 10 11.32 2.83 -2.92
N GLU A 11 10.49 3.74 -2.45
CA GLU A 11 9.48 3.41 -1.45
C GLU A 11 8.24 4.26 -1.60
N ALA A 12 7.09 3.71 -1.20
CA ALA A 12 5.82 4.39 -1.28
C ALA A 12 4.96 4.01 -0.09
N LYS A 13 4.05 4.90 0.29
CA LYS A 13 3.14 4.69 1.39
C LYS A 13 1.72 4.96 0.89
N PHE A 14 0.83 4.01 1.16
CA PHE A 14 -0.56 4.11 0.74
C PHE A 14 -1.49 4.01 1.93
N TRP A 15 -2.53 4.81 1.93
CA TRP A 15 -3.65 4.64 2.84
C TRP A 15 -4.59 3.59 2.24
N LEU A 16 -5.12 2.71 3.06
CA LEU A 16 -6.01 1.63 2.60
C LEU A 16 -7.47 1.90 2.92
N GLU A 17 -7.74 2.78 3.86
CA GLU A 17 -9.10 3.11 4.28
C GLU A 17 -9.25 4.61 4.42
N PRO A 18 -10.38 5.19 4.04
CA PRO A 18 -11.54 4.53 3.40
C PRO A 18 -11.28 4.11 1.97
N ASP A 19 -10.29 4.73 1.31
CA ASP A 19 -9.91 4.44 -0.06
C ASP A 19 -8.40 4.28 -0.17
N ILE A 20 -7.96 3.64 -1.23
CA ILE A 20 -6.53 3.52 -1.51
C ILE A 20 -6.03 4.86 -2.04
N VAL A 21 -5.16 5.51 -1.27
CA VAL A 21 -4.60 6.81 -1.62
C VAL A 21 -3.09 6.80 -1.39
N LEU A 22 -2.34 7.26 -2.39
CA LEU A 22 -0.90 7.43 -2.25
C LEU A 22 -0.62 8.56 -1.27
N ALA A 23 0.04 8.23 -0.16
CA ALA A 23 0.40 9.22 0.85
C ALA A 23 1.82 9.75 0.67
N ASN A 24 2.72 8.93 0.15
CA ASN A 24 4.11 9.31 0.00
C ASN A 24 4.80 8.45 -1.06
N ASN A 25 5.81 9.02 -1.72
CA ASN A 25 6.56 8.33 -2.77
C ASN A 25 7.99 8.84 -2.81
N TYR A 26 8.94 7.92 -2.83
CA TYR A 26 10.36 8.21 -3.04
C TYR A 26 10.88 7.36 -4.19
N HIS A 27 11.22 8.02 -5.30
CA HIS A 27 11.94 7.44 -6.44
C HIS A 27 11.16 6.49 -7.35
N TYR A 28 9.90 6.17 -7.07
CA TYR A 28 9.11 5.41 -8.03
C TYR A 28 8.60 6.32 -9.15
N SER A 29 8.66 5.81 -10.38
CA SER A 29 8.05 6.48 -11.52
C SER A 29 6.53 6.35 -11.45
N ARG A 30 5.83 7.16 -12.26
CA ARG A 30 4.37 7.08 -12.34
C ARG A 30 3.91 5.67 -12.74
N ARG A 31 4.62 5.04 -13.67
CA ARG A 31 4.31 3.69 -14.11
C ARG A 31 4.47 2.67 -12.98
N GLN A 32 5.58 2.78 -12.25
CA GLN A 32 5.82 1.90 -11.11
C GLN A 32 4.76 2.07 -10.02
N LEU A 33 4.38 3.32 -9.73
CA LEU A 33 3.33 3.60 -8.76
C LEU A 33 1.99 3.01 -9.19
N SER A 34 1.67 3.09 -10.48
CA SER A 34 0.43 2.53 -11.00
C SER A 34 0.40 1.02 -10.83
N GLU A 35 1.51 0.35 -11.10
CA GLU A 35 1.62 -1.10 -10.93
C GLU A 35 1.50 -1.50 -9.46
N ILE A 36 2.18 -0.76 -8.58
CA ILE A 36 2.13 -1.00 -7.14
C ILE A 36 0.71 -0.78 -6.62
N GLU A 37 0.07 0.29 -7.03
CA GLU A 37 -1.31 0.59 -6.62
C GLU A 37 -2.27 -0.52 -7.03
N SER A 38 -2.10 -1.06 -8.22
CA SER A 38 -2.92 -2.18 -8.70
C SER A 38 -2.75 -3.41 -7.81
N LEU A 39 -1.52 -3.70 -7.41
CA LEU A 39 -1.24 -4.81 -6.51
C LEU A 39 -1.85 -4.58 -5.13
N VAL A 40 -1.77 -3.36 -4.63
CA VAL A 40 -2.38 -3.01 -3.34
C VAL A 40 -3.89 -3.16 -3.40
N GLU A 41 -4.52 -2.75 -4.50
CA GLU A 41 -5.96 -2.91 -4.70
C GLU A 41 -6.37 -4.38 -4.70
N VAL A 42 -5.64 -5.21 -5.42
CA VAL A 42 -5.94 -6.64 -5.50
C VAL A 42 -5.86 -7.30 -4.12
N HIS A 43 -4.91 -6.87 -3.30
CA HIS A 43 -4.68 -7.47 -1.99
C HIS A 43 -5.27 -6.66 -0.84
N GLN A 44 -6.08 -5.65 -1.13
CA GLN A 44 -6.62 -4.74 -0.12
C GLN A 44 -7.29 -5.47 1.03
N TYR A 45 -8.18 -6.39 0.74
CA TYR A 45 -8.90 -7.12 1.78
C TYR A 45 -7.99 -8.01 2.61
N GLU A 46 -7.02 -8.63 1.98
CA GLU A 46 -6.04 -9.44 2.67
C GLU A 46 -5.19 -8.62 3.62
N LEU A 47 -4.75 -7.45 3.16
CA LEU A 47 -3.94 -6.54 3.97
C LEU A 47 -4.72 -6.01 5.17
N ILE A 48 -5.94 -5.58 4.95
CA ILE A 48 -6.81 -5.07 6.02
C ILE A 48 -7.12 -6.18 7.02
N SER A 49 -7.45 -7.36 6.53
CA SER A 49 -7.75 -8.51 7.35
C SER A 49 -6.56 -8.93 8.21
N ALA A 50 -5.38 -8.98 7.61
CA ALA A 50 -4.15 -9.32 8.32
C ALA A 50 -3.84 -8.30 9.41
N TRP A 51 -4.02 -7.01 9.10
CA TRP A 51 -3.81 -5.94 10.06
C TRP A 51 -4.78 -6.05 11.23
N GLN A 52 -6.06 -6.29 10.95
CA GLN A 52 -7.08 -6.44 11.98
C GLN A 52 -6.81 -7.64 12.87
N LYS A 53 -6.39 -8.75 12.29
CA LYS A 53 -6.02 -9.94 13.05
C LYS A 53 -4.85 -9.67 13.98
N HIS A 54 -3.89 -8.90 13.52
CA HIS A 54 -2.68 -8.64 14.29
C HIS A 54 -2.93 -7.68 15.46
N PHE A 55 -3.75 -6.66 15.24
CA PHE A 55 -3.97 -5.61 16.23
C PHE A 55 -5.29 -5.69 16.98
N SER A 56 -6.19 -6.54 16.54
CA SER A 56 -7.48 -6.75 17.17
C SER A 56 -7.37 -7.86 18.21
N CYS A 57 -7.81 -7.59 19.39
CA CYS A 57 -7.79 -8.59 20.46
C CYS A 57 -9.05 -9.42 20.49
#